data_72cd7c557ed7a7acca0e5530cbda2a42
#
_entry.id   72cd7c557ed7a7acca0e5530cbda2a42
#
_cell.length_a   1.000
_cell.length_b   1.000
_cell.length_c   1.000
_cell.angle_alpha   90.00
_cell.angle_beta   90.00
_cell.angle_gamma   90.00
#
_symmetry.space_group_name_H-M   'P 1'
#
loop_
_entity.id
_entity.type
_entity.pdbx_description
1 polymer ?
#
loop_
_entity_poly.entity_id
_entity_poly.type
_entity_poly.pdbx_seq_one_letter_code
_entity_poly.pdbx_strand_id
1 'polypeptide(L)'
;MSRKIIMNLAMSIDGFIADENGGFDWIVGDGNNKLNTEKQWDYNKFLDRIDTVVMGKNCYNQKFYEEFKEKTVFVATSKSLDDYENINFINGDICKVILDEKKKEGKDIFLFGGGILIDSFIKADIIDEFIIGIIPTVLGKGRPLFLENNPTVKLKLEEYYIDNGVTVLCYKKR
;
A
#
# COMPACT_ATOMS: atom_id res chain seq x y z
N MET A 1 21.75 3.19 -3.90
CA MET A 1 20.71 2.34 -4.55
C MET A 1 19.53 3.22 -4.88
N SER A 2 18.84 2.96 -6.01
CA SER A 2 17.63 3.73 -6.35
C SER A 2 16.52 3.40 -5.36
N ARG A 3 15.78 4.42 -4.89
CA ARG A 3 14.58 4.28 -4.05
C ARG A 3 13.53 3.42 -4.77
N LYS A 4 12.80 2.61 -4.05
CA LYS A 4 11.72 1.79 -4.60
C LYS A 4 10.36 2.34 -4.21
N ILE A 5 9.38 2.16 -5.07
CA ILE A 5 7.97 2.38 -4.76
C ILE A 5 7.37 1.01 -4.40
N ILE A 6 6.94 0.88 -3.16
CA ILE A 6 6.48 -0.38 -2.57
C ILE A 6 5.01 -0.26 -2.19
N MET A 7 4.15 -1.07 -2.79
CA MET A 7 2.78 -1.25 -2.35
C MET A 7 2.75 -2.26 -1.21
N ASN A 8 2.18 -1.90 -0.07
CA ASN A 8 2.00 -2.80 1.07
C ASN A 8 0.61 -2.59 1.67
N LEU A 9 -0.21 -3.63 1.64
CA LEU A 9 -1.58 -3.58 2.16
C LEU A 9 -2.13 -4.99 2.42
N ALA A 10 -3.26 -5.03 3.11
CA ALA A 10 -4.05 -6.24 3.31
C ALA A 10 -5.27 -6.25 2.38
N MET A 11 -5.66 -7.44 1.91
CA MET A 11 -6.90 -7.65 1.18
C MET A 11 -7.62 -8.92 1.64
N SER A 12 -8.93 -8.97 1.43
CA SER A 12 -9.72 -10.19 1.58
C SER A 12 -9.36 -11.21 0.48
N ILE A 13 -9.73 -12.47 0.67
CA ILE A 13 -9.51 -13.53 -0.35
C ILE A 13 -10.12 -13.15 -1.71
N ASP A 14 -11.25 -12.45 -1.69
CA ASP A 14 -11.95 -11.98 -2.89
C ASP A 14 -11.53 -10.57 -3.36
N GLY A 15 -10.41 -10.04 -2.84
CA GLY A 15 -9.70 -8.90 -3.42
C GLY A 15 -10.15 -7.51 -2.95
N PHE A 16 -10.83 -7.39 -1.82
CA PHE A 16 -11.24 -6.10 -1.26
C PHE A 16 -10.26 -5.60 -0.20
N ILE A 17 -10.05 -4.29 -0.12
CA ILE A 17 -9.19 -3.59 0.86
C ILE A 17 -9.99 -2.89 1.96
N ALA A 18 -11.28 -2.74 1.78
CA ALA A 18 -12.22 -2.19 2.75
C ALA A 18 -13.62 -2.70 2.44
N ASP A 19 -14.50 -2.70 3.43
CA ASP A 19 -15.92 -2.92 3.20
C ASP A 19 -16.56 -1.75 2.43
N GLU A 20 -17.86 -1.83 2.16
CA GLU A 20 -18.61 -0.79 1.42
C GLU A 20 -18.55 0.58 2.10
N ASN A 21 -18.46 0.63 3.42
CA ASN A 21 -18.42 1.84 4.23
C ASN A 21 -16.98 2.35 4.45
N GLY A 22 -15.96 1.62 3.98
CA GLY A 22 -14.56 1.91 4.18
C GLY A 22 -14.00 1.33 5.49
N GLY A 23 -14.74 0.45 6.16
CA GLY A 23 -14.31 -0.23 7.37
C GLY A 23 -13.28 -1.33 7.10
N PHE A 24 -12.46 -1.62 8.10
CA PHE A 24 -11.35 -2.59 8.01
C PHE A 24 -11.22 -3.48 9.26
N ASP A 25 -12.24 -3.57 10.10
CA ASP A 25 -12.26 -4.40 11.32
C ASP A 25 -12.14 -5.91 11.02
N TRP A 26 -12.42 -6.30 9.79
CA TRP A 26 -12.25 -7.67 9.29
C TRP A 26 -10.79 -8.05 9.02
N ILE A 27 -9.84 -7.10 9.09
CA ILE A 27 -8.41 -7.36 8.88
C ILE A 27 -7.84 -8.01 10.15
N VAL A 28 -8.19 -9.26 10.34
CA VAL A 28 -7.73 -10.08 11.47
C VAL A 28 -7.43 -11.50 10.99
N GLY A 29 -6.46 -12.16 11.62
CA GLY A 29 -6.18 -13.57 11.40
C GLY A 29 -7.24 -14.48 12.03
N ASP A 30 -7.15 -15.77 11.76
CA ASP A 30 -8.03 -16.81 12.31
C ASP A 30 -7.55 -17.36 13.68
N GLY A 31 -6.41 -16.87 14.16
CA GLY A 31 -5.80 -17.31 15.42
C GLY A 31 -5.10 -18.68 15.36
N ASN A 32 -5.08 -19.34 14.19
CA ASN A 32 -4.43 -20.63 14.03
C ASN A 32 -2.94 -20.47 13.73
N ASN A 33 -2.11 -20.86 14.67
CA ASN A 33 -0.65 -20.73 14.55
C ASN A 33 0.06 -21.98 13.99
N LYS A 34 -0.67 -23.06 13.68
CA LYS A 34 -0.09 -24.33 13.22
C LYS A 34 0.69 -24.22 11.89
N LEU A 35 0.31 -23.25 11.05
CA LEU A 35 0.93 -23.02 9.76
C LEU A 35 1.85 -21.80 9.77
N ASN A 36 2.10 -21.20 10.93
CA ASN A 36 2.99 -20.05 11.02
C ASN A 36 4.37 -20.39 10.48
N THR A 37 4.92 -19.50 9.66
CA THR A 37 6.32 -19.60 9.24
C THR A 37 7.24 -19.29 10.41
N GLU A 38 8.46 -19.82 10.40
CA GLU A 38 9.48 -19.54 11.41
C GLU A 38 9.75 -18.03 11.51
N LYS A 39 9.91 -17.37 10.36
CA LYS A 39 10.06 -15.92 10.25
C LYS A 39 8.71 -15.31 9.91
N GLN A 40 8.31 -14.32 10.64
CA GLN A 40 7.04 -13.61 10.44
C GLN A 40 7.24 -12.26 9.78
N TRP A 41 6.19 -11.71 9.18
CA TRP A 41 6.17 -10.37 8.64
C TRP A 41 6.31 -9.34 9.77
N ASP A 42 7.25 -8.42 9.60
CA ASP A 42 7.53 -7.35 10.56
C ASP A 42 7.24 -6.00 9.91
N TYR A 43 6.09 -5.42 10.25
CA TYR A 43 5.65 -4.13 9.71
C TYR A 43 6.56 -2.98 10.17
N ASN A 44 7.09 -3.02 11.39
CA ASN A 44 8.01 -1.99 11.88
C ASN A 44 9.32 -2.01 11.09
N LYS A 45 9.87 -3.18 10.83
CA LYS A 45 11.02 -3.34 9.94
C LYS A 45 10.76 -2.83 8.53
N PHE A 46 9.56 -3.03 8.00
CA PHE A 46 9.17 -2.43 6.74
C PHE A 46 9.17 -0.91 6.83
N LEU A 47 8.58 -0.32 7.88
CA LEU A 47 8.55 1.14 8.08
C LEU A 47 9.93 1.76 8.27
N ASP A 48 10.90 1.03 8.82
CA ASP A 48 12.28 1.50 9.00
C ASP A 48 13.00 1.76 7.67
N ARG A 49 12.60 1.10 6.59
CA ARG A 49 13.15 1.32 5.25
C ARG A 49 12.41 2.39 4.44
N ILE A 50 11.39 3.02 5.01
CA ILE A 50 10.53 4.01 4.37
C ILE A 50 10.81 5.40 4.95
N ASP A 51 10.90 6.44 4.13
CA ASP A 51 10.91 7.86 4.53
C ASP A 51 9.77 8.66 3.90
N THR A 52 9.13 8.12 2.88
CA THR A 52 8.07 8.79 2.12
C THR A 52 6.85 7.89 2.00
N VAL A 53 5.67 8.45 2.22
CA VAL A 53 4.38 7.75 2.11
C VAL A 53 3.49 8.47 1.12
N VAL A 54 2.77 7.73 0.29
CA VAL A 54 1.82 8.26 -0.68
C VAL A 54 0.45 7.68 -0.41
N MET A 55 -0.54 8.52 -0.22
CA MET A 55 -1.93 8.10 0.03
C MET A 55 -2.95 8.94 -0.72
N GLY A 56 -4.12 8.37 -0.92
CA GLY A 56 -5.27 9.08 -1.48
C GLY A 56 -5.99 9.93 -0.41
N LYS A 57 -6.83 10.85 -0.87
CA LYS A 57 -7.59 11.76 0.00
C LYS A 57 -8.50 11.03 0.99
N ASN A 58 -9.06 9.88 0.63
CA ASN A 58 -9.90 9.10 1.54
C ASN A 58 -9.09 8.53 2.72
N CYS A 59 -7.89 8.03 2.47
CA CYS A 59 -6.98 7.56 3.53
C CYS A 59 -6.57 8.72 4.45
N TYR A 60 -6.28 9.88 3.86
CA TYR A 60 -6.01 11.11 4.63
C TYR A 60 -7.21 11.50 5.50
N ASN A 61 -8.42 11.49 4.98
CA ASN A 61 -9.63 11.83 5.73
C ASN A 61 -9.90 10.86 6.91
N GLN A 62 -9.45 9.60 6.78
CA GLN A 62 -9.47 8.60 7.85
C GLN A 62 -8.30 8.74 8.84
N LYS A 63 -7.46 9.76 8.66
CA LYS A 63 -6.33 10.11 9.51
C LYS A 63 -5.19 9.10 9.56
N PHE A 64 -5.05 8.23 8.56
CA PHE A 64 -3.92 7.30 8.49
C PHE A 64 -2.56 7.99 8.44
N TYR A 65 -2.49 9.25 8.00
CA TYR A 65 -1.25 10.04 8.01
C TYR A 65 -0.67 10.23 9.43
N GLU A 66 -1.47 10.12 10.48
CA GLU A 66 -1.01 10.32 11.87
C GLU A 66 0.03 9.26 12.30
N GLU A 67 0.07 8.10 11.63
CA GLU A 67 1.09 7.06 11.83
C GLU A 67 2.46 7.43 11.24
N PHE A 68 2.52 8.45 10.37
CA PHE A 68 3.70 8.79 9.56
C PHE A 68 4.28 10.18 9.86
N LYS A 69 4.19 10.65 11.10
CA LYS A 69 4.64 12.00 11.50
C LYS A 69 6.12 12.28 11.19
N GLU A 70 6.96 11.24 11.25
CA GLU A 70 8.40 11.33 10.99
C GLU A 70 8.77 11.10 9.51
N LYS A 71 7.78 11.02 8.62
CA LYS A 71 7.95 10.73 7.20
C LYS A 71 7.34 11.83 6.34
N THR A 72 7.85 12.03 5.14
CA THR A 72 7.18 12.90 4.16
C THR A 72 5.93 12.20 3.64
N VAL A 73 4.78 12.86 3.70
CA VAL A 73 3.50 12.32 3.23
C VAL A 73 3.00 13.12 2.04
N PHE A 74 2.75 12.44 0.93
CA PHE A 74 2.09 12.99 -0.25
C PHE A 74 0.65 12.52 -0.29
N VAL A 75 -0.30 13.45 -0.45
CA VAL A 75 -1.73 13.16 -0.51
C VAL A 75 -2.26 13.55 -1.88
N ALA A 76 -2.65 12.55 -2.67
CA ALA A 76 -3.32 12.78 -3.94
C ALA A 76 -4.75 13.31 -3.71
N THR A 77 -5.06 14.46 -4.32
CA THR A 77 -6.34 15.15 -4.17
C THR A 77 -6.72 15.86 -5.47
N SER A 78 -8.01 16.07 -5.71
CA SER A 78 -8.52 16.91 -6.79
C SER A 78 -8.70 18.38 -6.39
N LYS A 79 -8.39 18.72 -5.14
CA LYS A 79 -8.55 20.08 -4.58
C LYS A 79 -7.18 20.72 -4.39
N SER A 80 -7.11 22.04 -4.59
CA SER A 80 -5.96 22.82 -4.15
C SER A 80 -6.05 23.02 -2.65
N LEU A 81 -5.08 22.48 -1.94
CA LEU A 81 -4.94 22.57 -0.48
C LEU A 81 -3.52 23.00 -0.17
N ASP A 82 -3.35 23.78 0.90
CA ASP A 82 -2.04 24.22 1.37
C ASP A 82 -1.34 23.08 2.11
N ASP A 83 -0.07 22.89 1.82
CA ASP A 83 0.79 21.97 2.55
C ASP A 83 0.96 22.41 4.00
N TYR A 84 1.12 21.47 4.91
CA TYR A 84 1.42 21.75 6.30
C TYR A 84 2.24 20.63 6.95
N GLU A 85 3.14 20.99 7.87
CA GLU A 85 4.02 20.04 8.55
C GLU A 85 4.74 19.11 7.54
N ASN A 86 4.51 17.80 7.67
CA ASN A 86 5.06 16.77 6.79
C ASN A 86 4.10 16.36 5.66
N ILE A 87 2.95 17.03 5.51
CA ILE A 87 1.90 16.70 4.54
C ILE A 87 1.99 17.61 3.31
N ASN A 88 2.07 16.99 2.14
CA ASN A 88 2.12 17.66 0.84
C ASN A 88 0.93 17.25 -0.01
N PHE A 89 0.06 18.18 -0.37
CA PHE A 89 -1.12 17.91 -1.19
C PHE A 89 -0.81 18.06 -2.67
N ILE A 90 -1.09 17.04 -3.45
CA ILE A 90 -0.84 17.04 -4.88
C ILE A 90 -2.17 17.01 -5.63
N ASN A 91 -2.47 18.16 -6.26
CA ASN A 91 -3.55 18.29 -7.23
C ASN A 91 -2.97 18.19 -8.63
N GLY A 92 -3.10 17.01 -9.27
CA GLY A 92 -2.54 16.76 -10.60
C GLY A 92 -1.91 15.36 -10.70
N ASP A 93 -0.84 15.27 -11.49
CA ASP A 93 -0.16 14.00 -11.76
C ASP A 93 0.73 13.57 -10.60
N ILE A 94 0.12 12.85 -9.65
CA ILE A 94 0.82 12.29 -8.49
C ILE A 94 1.92 11.30 -8.92
N CYS A 95 1.71 10.52 -10.00
CA CYS A 95 2.69 9.54 -10.46
C CYS A 95 3.99 10.24 -10.90
N LYS A 96 3.87 11.37 -11.63
CA LYS A 96 5.01 12.18 -12.02
C LYS A 96 5.75 12.76 -10.81
N VAL A 97 5.01 13.32 -9.85
CA VAL A 97 5.60 13.87 -8.61
C VAL A 97 6.39 12.79 -7.86
N ILE A 98 5.84 11.60 -7.72
CA ILE A 98 6.50 10.50 -7.00
C ILE A 98 7.68 9.92 -7.80
N LEU A 99 7.62 9.90 -9.14
CA LEU A 99 8.78 9.54 -9.96
C LEU A 99 9.93 10.54 -9.81
N ASP A 100 9.63 11.83 -9.68
CA ASP A 100 10.66 12.84 -9.42
C ASP A 100 11.20 12.73 -7.99
N GLU A 101 10.34 12.41 -7.01
CA GLU A 101 10.76 12.12 -5.63
C GLU A 101 11.66 10.87 -5.57
N LYS A 102 11.35 9.83 -6.33
CA LYS A 102 12.15 8.60 -6.44
C LYS A 102 13.60 8.83 -6.89
N LYS A 103 13.86 9.91 -7.65
CA LYS A 103 15.22 10.27 -8.14
C LYS A 103 16.10 10.91 -7.07
N LYS A 104 15.51 11.43 -6.01
CA LYS A 104 16.24 12.07 -4.90
C LYS A 104 16.93 11.00 -4.03
N GLU A 105 17.89 11.41 -3.23
CA GLU A 105 18.45 10.56 -2.17
C GLU A 105 17.41 10.32 -1.08
N GLY A 106 17.41 9.12 -0.52
CA GLY A 106 16.48 8.76 0.55
C GLY A 106 16.24 7.26 0.63
N LYS A 107 15.31 6.89 1.53
CA LYS A 107 14.80 5.53 1.69
C LYS A 107 13.69 5.24 0.67
N ASP A 108 13.09 4.06 0.76
CA ASP A 108 12.00 3.66 -0.13
C ASP A 108 10.70 4.48 0.10
N ILE A 109 9.80 4.39 -0.86
CA ILE A 109 8.51 5.10 -0.90
C ILE A 109 7.40 4.09 -0.69
N PHE A 110 6.58 4.30 0.32
CA PHE A 110 5.41 3.47 0.63
C PHE A 110 4.17 3.96 -0.11
N LEU A 111 3.68 3.20 -1.07
CA LEU A 111 2.37 3.39 -1.68
C LEU A 111 1.31 2.77 -0.77
N PHE A 112 0.72 3.62 0.10
CA PHE A 112 -0.25 3.21 1.10
C PHE A 112 -1.62 2.85 0.48
N GLY A 113 -2.06 3.58 -0.52
CA GLY A 113 -3.34 3.37 -1.19
C GLY A 113 -4.29 4.55 -1.01
N GLY A 114 -5.63 4.47 -1.30
CA GLY A 114 -6.45 3.31 -1.68
C GLY A 114 -6.39 2.90 -3.15
N GLY A 115 -7.40 2.10 -3.53
CA GLY A 115 -7.44 1.41 -4.81
C GLY A 115 -7.32 2.31 -6.04
N ILE A 116 -7.94 3.49 -6.06
CA ILE A 116 -7.85 4.45 -7.17
C ILE A 116 -6.41 4.95 -7.35
N LEU A 117 -5.71 5.22 -6.26
CA LEU A 117 -4.32 5.65 -6.32
C LEU A 117 -3.41 4.51 -6.81
N ILE A 118 -3.60 3.31 -6.28
CA ILE A 118 -2.88 2.11 -6.70
C ILE A 118 -3.10 1.83 -8.19
N ASP A 119 -4.34 1.95 -8.68
CA ASP A 119 -4.68 1.81 -10.10
C ASP A 119 -3.86 2.75 -10.99
N SER A 120 -3.73 4.01 -10.58
CA SER A 120 -2.91 5.00 -11.31
C SER A 120 -1.44 4.57 -11.37
N PHE A 121 -0.88 4.06 -10.27
CA PHE A 121 0.51 3.60 -10.21
C PHE A 121 0.75 2.30 -11.00
N ILE A 122 -0.23 1.39 -11.03
CA ILE A 122 -0.17 0.18 -11.86
C ILE A 122 -0.18 0.56 -13.34
N LYS A 123 -1.09 1.46 -13.76
CA LYS A 123 -1.19 1.94 -15.14
C LYS A 123 0.05 2.70 -15.60
N ALA A 124 0.68 3.44 -14.71
CA ALA A 124 1.97 4.11 -14.95
C ALA A 124 3.17 3.15 -14.92
N ASP A 125 2.99 1.89 -14.53
CA ASP A 125 4.02 0.85 -14.43
C ASP A 125 5.19 1.21 -13.51
N ILE A 126 4.93 1.89 -12.39
CA ILE A 126 5.97 2.45 -11.52
C ILE A 126 6.14 1.77 -10.16
N ILE A 127 5.33 0.77 -9.84
CA ILE A 127 5.46 -0.01 -8.60
C ILE A 127 6.59 -1.03 -8.75
N ASP A 128 7.56 -1.03 -7.84
CA ASP A 128 8.70 -1.94 -7.88
C ASP A 128 8.46 -3.22 -7.06
N GLU A 129 7.79 -3.11 -5.90
CA GLU A 129 7.50 -4.24 -5.01
C GLU A 129 6.02 -4.24 -4.60
N PHE A 130 5.44 -5.43 -4.51
CA PHE A 130 4.05 -5.66 -4.11
C PHE A 130 4.06 -6.56 -2.88
N ILE A 131 3.63 -6.03 -1.74
CA ILE A 131 3.49 -6.77 -0.49
C ILE A 131 2.01 -6.84 -0.17
N ILE A 132 1.44 -8.04 -0.19
CA ILE A 132 0.00 -8.25 -0.04
C ILE A 132 -0.26 -9.25 1.07
N GLY A 133 -0.92 -8.79 2.13
CA GLY A 133 -1.47 -9.65 3.17
C GLY A 133 -2.84 -10.19 2.77
N ILE A 134 -2.96 -11.50 2.62
CA ILE A 134 -4.24 -12.16 2.36
C ILE A 134 -4.89 -12.48 3.70
N ILE A 135 -6.00 -11.84 3.97
CA ILE A 135 -6.79 -12.06 5.19
C ILE A 135 -7.76 -13.22 4.96
N PRO A 136 -7.91 -14.17 5.91
CA PRO A 136 -8.75 -15.35 5.76
C PRO A 136 -10.25 -15.01 5.85
N THR A 137 -10.70 -14.10 4.98
CA THR A 137 -12.06 -13.56 4.94
C THR A 137 -12.52 -13.37 3.51
N VAL A 138 -13.77 -13.72 3.22
CA VAL A 138 -14.49 -13.36 1.99
C VAL A 138 -15.50 -12.30 2.36
N LEU A 139 -15.39 -11.11 1.79
CA LEU A 139 -16.30 -9.98 2.06
C LEU A 139 -17.56 -10.01 1.20
N GLY A 140 -17.48 -10.55 -0.01
CA GLY A 140 -18.56 -10.57 -0.99
C GLY A 140 -18.76 -9.23 -1.70
N LYS A 141 -18.49 -8.10 -1.03
CA LYS A 141 -18.61 -6.75 -1.54
C LYS A 141 -17.71 -5.80 -0.76
N GLY A 142 -17.29 -4.70 -1.39
CA GLY A 142 -16.41 -3.72 -0.76
C GLY A 142 -15.64 -2.89 -1.77
N ARG A 143 -14.57 -2.28 -1.32
CA ARG A 143 -13.66 -1.50 -2.17
C ARG A 143 -12.55 -2.41 -2.70
N PRO A 144 -12.48 -2.67 -4.03
CA PRO A 144 -11.50 -3.57 -4.60
C PRO A 144 -10.09 -2.99 -4.52
N LEU A 145 -9.09 -3.88 -4.37
CA LEU A 145 -7.68 -3.50 -4.51
C LEU A 145 -7.35 -3.15 -5.97
N PHE A 146 -7.69 -4.07 -6.88
CA PHE A 146 -7.40 -3.91 -8.30
C PHE A 146 -8.68 -3.52 -9.04
N LEU A 147 -8.63 -2.38 -9.72
CA LEU A 147 -9.72 -1.89 -10.54
C LEU A 147 -9.69 -2.54 -11.92
N GLU A 148 -10.76 -2.37 -12.69
CA GLU A 148 -10.86 -2.86 -14.06
C GLU A 148 -9.88 -2.15 -15.01
N ASN A 149 -9.54 -2.83 -16.10
CA ASN A 149 -8.68 -2.31 -17.18
C ASN A 149 -7.23 -2.02 -16.77
N ASN A 150 -6.73 -2.69 -15.74
CA ASN A 150 -5.31 -2.67 -15.43
C ASN A 150 -4.51 -3.45 -16.49
N PRO A 151 -3.30 -3.02 -16.84
CA PRO A 151 -2.41 -3.82 -17.66
C PRO A 151 -2.00 -5.10 -16.93
N THR A 152 -1.67 -6.13 -17.67
CA THR A 152 -1.09 -7.35 -17.10
C THR A 152 0.30 -7.05 -16.56
N VAL A 153 0.49 -7.21 -15.25
CA VAL A 153 1.81 -7.11 -14.61
C VAL A 153 2.27 -8.50 -14.18
N LYS A 154 3.40 -8.95 -14.71
CA LYS A 154 3.99 -10.25 -14.35
C LYS A 154 4.88 -10.08 -13.14
N LEU A 155 4.60 -10.85 -12.09
CA LEU A 155 5.30 -10.80 -10.81
C LEU A 155 6.07 -12.09 -10.56
N LYS A 156 7.10 -11.98 -9.71
CA LYS A 156 7.88 -13.09 -9.17
C LYS A 156 7.76 -13.06 -7.65
N LEU A 157 7.34 -14.16 -7.05
CA LEU A 157 7.35 -14.31 -5.59
C LEU A 157 8.79 -14.38 -5.10
N GLU A 158 9.14 -13.51 -4.15
CA GLU A 158 10.45 -13.45 -3.53
C GLU A 158 10.44 -14.02 -2.11
N GLU A 159 9.43 -13.67 -1.33
CA GLU A 159 9.27 -14.13 0.05
C GLU A 159 7.78 -14.30 0.39
N TYR A 160 7.50 -15.14 1.38
CA TYR A 160 6.18 -15.27 1.97
C TYR A 160 6.27 -15.48 3.49
N TYR A 161 5.21 -15.10 4.17
CA TYR A 161 5.08 -15.25 5.61
C TYR A 161 3.66 -15.72 5.93
N ILE A 162 3.51 -16.57 6.94
CA ILE A 162 2.21 -16.98 7.47
C ILE A 162 2.21 -16.71 8.97
N ASP A 163 1.21 -15.96 9.42
CA ASP A 163 1.00 -15.64 10.82
C ASP A 163 -0.50 -15.62 11.14
N ASN A 164 -0.91 -16.52 12.03
CA ASN A 164 -2.30 -16.66 12.49
C ASN A 164 -3.34 -16.67 11.35
N GLY A 165 -3.05 -17.43 10.29
CA GLY A 165 -3.92 -17.56 9.12
C GLY A 165 -3.80 -16.43 8.09
N VAL A 166 -3.11 -15.33 8.40
CA VAL A 166 -2.78 -14.29 7.43
C VAL A 166 -1.56 -14.73 6.62
N THR A 167 -1.66 -14.67 5.29
CA THR A 167 -0.54 -14.96 4.39
C THR A 167 -0.04 -13.68 3.77
N VAL A 168 1.20 -13.28 4.04
CA VAL A 168 1.84 -12.12 3.41
C VAL A 168 2.73 -12.60 2.26
N LEU A 169 2.49 -12.06 1.08
CA LEU A 169 3.20 -12.40 -0.16
C LEU A 169 3.98 -11.18 -0.65
N CYS A 170 5.28 -11.34 -0.83
CA CYS A 170 6.18 -10.29 -1.30
C CYS A 170 6.61 -10.58 -2.72
N TYR A 171 6.20 -9.72 -3.65
CA TYR A 171 6.51 -9.87 -5.07
C TYR A 171 7.36 -8.72 -5.60
N LYS A 172 8.14 -9.01 -6.64
CA LYS A 172 8.78 -8.03 -7.53
C LYS A 172 8.28 -8.22 -8.95
N LYS A 173 8.40 -7.18 -9.74
CA LYS A 173 8.24 -7.34 -11.20
C LYS A 173 9.28 -8.32 -11.77
N ARG A 174 8.87 -9.05 -12.80
CA ARG A 174 9.76 -9.87 -13.62
C ARG A 174 10.57 -9.03 -14.59
#